data_34661f399392163160d88d0f5575782c
#
_entry.id   34661f399392163160d88d0f5575782c
#
_cell.length_a   1.000
_cell.length_b   1.000
_cell.length_c   1.000
_cell.angle_alpha   90.00
_cell.angle_beta   90.00
_cell.angle_gamma   90.00
#
_symmetry.space_group_name_H-M   'P 1'
#
loop_
_entity.id
_entity.type
_entity.pdbx_description
1 polymer ?
#
loop_
_entity_poly.entity_id
_entity_poly.type
_entity_poly.pdbx_seq_one_letter_code
_entity_poly.pdbx_strand_id
1 'polypeptide(L)'
;MNIRKLARPAAALLAAATLMAGIPELRMEAQAAFPEYLKSVTYFGDAWPINYWGTEDDNMGANFARIKADGFNSIILVIPWREFQPGDMGNMYNEAAFSKLDQVMKCADDHGLMVTLRIGYCWDYSGDASLPERYAGVVQDGSSDRKLWLDYCKTIYDRVSDYGNFQGGFITWEDFWDYTSNMDRDLTRALSIRLASRSGYQDYLKAHYSLAEVGAVYGKTFQDYSEIWIPERKRPEAKLFFEFYDSFLNKLLSESQEVFPGLSMEVRSDGDPIYQLDGSYTYYSHSATYPCADAEYSALMYSVSLGQQNVGDHISAETALAFMQKGMNSLVEKSGKKYFMEQFLYMDSTEAFSYNTQIEESQVADFVKRSAPVLKDTTCGYGLWVYRNYVNDCVYNGQFALGLTGWDTTGKVEKTEHDGSKAVTLAKDSVLSQNVHGRLGKRDKIYVKFWAAPKNGTAKVTFQIGDAKKSVQVTEAGNYECSIPWQENYNLSITTDRSVTLDNIKMYSHEQYGRIYDTDGNEQDLAAAFRELNAALDQAQTSEDVPAADSGK
;
A
#
# COMPACT_ATOMS: atom_id res chain seq x y z
N MET A 1 -43.26 12.89 -62.83
CA MET A 1 -43.11 13.42 -61.46
C MET A 1 -43.35 12.23 -60.53
N ASN A 2 -42.26 11.58 -60.09
CA ASN A 2 -42.28 10.27 -59.45
C ASN A 2 -42.26 10.39 -57.93
N ILE A 3 -43.31 9.94 -57.30
CA ILE A 3 -43.42 9.66 -55.88
C ILE A 3 -43.07 8.17 -55.71
N ARG A 4 -41.83 7.89 -55.39
CA ARG A 4 -41.39 6.58 -54.85
C ARG A 4 -40.07 6.80 -54.13
N LYS A 5 -40.13 7.01 -52.79
CA LYS A 5 -39.08 6.76 -51.82
C LYS A 5 -39.60 7.19 -50.46
N LEU A 6 -40.20 6.25 -49.73
CA LEU A 6 -40.35 6.30 -48.27
C LEU A 6 -41.07 4.98 -47.81
N ALA A 7 -40.35 3.89 -47.84
CA ALA A 7 -40.76 2.70 -47.14
C ALA A 7 -39.55 1.76 -47.00
N ARG A 8 -38.72 2.04 -46.01
CA ARG A 8 -37.74 1.15 -45.35
C ARG A 8 -36.94 2.03 -44.42
N PRO A 9 -37.24 2.04 -43.15
CA PRO A 9 -36.49 1.25 -42.18
C PRO A 9 -37.31 0.84 -40.89
N ALA A 10 -38.51 0.29 -41.04
CA ALA A 10 -39.24 -0.19 -39.84
C ALA A 10 -39.03 -1.69 -39.57
N ALA A 11 -38.45 -2.44 -40.51
CA ALA A 11 -38.24 -3.89 -40.36
C ALA A 11 -36.90 -4.24 -39.71
N ALA A 12 -35.93 -3.31 -39.65
CA ALA A 12 -34.63 -3.59 -39.04
C ALA A 12 -34.62 -3.35 -37.53
N LEU A 13 -35.56 -2.58 -36.98
CA LEU A 13 -35.67 -2.36 -35.53
C LEU A 13 -36.44 -3.46 -34.78
N LEU A 14 -37.26 -4.27 -35.46
CA LEU A 14 -37.95 -5.38 -34.80
C LEU A 14 -37.13 -6.68 -34.75
N ALA A 15 -36.09 -6.82 -35.57
CA ALA A 15 -35.20 -7.98 -35.53
C ALA A 15 -34.07 -7.84 -34.48
N ALA A 16 -33.75 -6.62 -34.06
CA ALA A 16 -32.78 -6.39 -33.00
C ALA A 16 -33.41 -6.56 -31.59
N ALA A 17 -34.72 -6.39 -31.43
CA ALA A 17 -35.39 -6.54 -30.14
C ALA A 17 -35.70 -8.02 -29.78
N THR A 18 -35.60 -8.96 -30.71
CA THR A 18 -35.91 -10.38 -30.46
C THR A 18 -34.66 -11.26 -30.26
N LEU A 19 -33.46 -10.70 -30.45
CA LEU A 19 -32.18 -11.37 -30.16
C LEU A 19 -31.56 -11.02 -28.81
N MET A 20 -32.18 -10.12 -28.05
CA MET A 20 -31.72 -9.74 -26.70
C MET A 20 -32.46 -10.46 -25.56
N ALA A 21 -33.35 -11.40 -25.87
CA ALA A 21 -34.13 -12.15 -24.87
C ALA A 21 -33.49 -13.47 -24.42
N GLY A 22 -32.19 -13.64 -24.60
CA GLY A 22 -31.48 -14.89 -24.28
C GLY A 22 -30.10 -14.71 -23.66
N ILE A 23 -29.70 -13.51 -23.33
CA ILE A 23 -28.53 -13.31 -22.51
C ILE A 23 -29.02 -13.34 -21.04
N PRO A 24 -28.53 -14.29 -20.19
CA PRO A 24 -28.81 -14.17 -18.78
C PRO A 24 -28.32 -12.78 -18.39
N GLU A 25 -29.21 -11.97 -17.80
CA GLU A 25 -28.83 -10.78 -17.07
C GLU A 25 -27.71 -11.21 -16.11
N LEU A 26 -26.46 -10.89 -16.45
CA LEU A 26 -25.43 -10.69 -15.47
C LEU A 26 -26.00 -9.58 -14.59
N ARG A 27 -26.70 -9.94 -13.51
CA ARG A 27 -26.91 -9.06 -12.38
C ARG A 27 -25.50 -8.66 -11.94
N MET A 28 -25.08 -7.49 -12.37
CA MET A 28 -24.20 -6.69 -11.56
C MET A 28 -25.01 -6.43 -10.29
N GLU A 29 -24.81 -7.26 -9.26
CA GLU A 29 -25.27 -6.90 -7.93
C GLU A 29 -24.62 -5.57 -7.65
N ALA A 30 -25.43 -4.57 -7.41
CA ALA A 30 -24.97 -3.24 -7.11
C ALA A 30 -24.03 -3.38 -5.90
N GLN A 31 -22.76 -3.03 -6.10
CA GLN A 31 -21.81 -2.85 -5.02
C GLN A 31 -22.51 -2.02 -3.95
N ALA A 32 -22.48 -2.46 -2.70
CA ALA A 32 -23.20 -1.78 -1.62
C ALA A 32 -22.82 -0.29 -1.69
N ALA A 33 -23.82 0.58 -1.77
CA ALA A 33 -23.56 2.01 -1.84
C ALA A 33 -22.64 2.39 -0.68
N PHE A 34 -21.60 3.19 -0.94
CA PHE A 34 -20.73 3.70 0.09
C PHE A 34 -21.58 4.22 1.25
N PRO A 35 -21.31 3.83 2.52
CA PRO A 35 -21.93 4.50 3.65
C PRO A 35 -21.66 6.01 3.52
N GLU A 36 -22.56 6.85 4.04
CA GLU A 36 -22.56 8.31 3.80
C GLU A 36 -21.18 8.97 3.89
N TYR A 37 -20.29 8.45 4.74
CA TYR A 37 -18.88 8.86 4.82
C TYR A 37 -18.03 7.76 5.47
N LEU A 38 -16.94 7.29 4.81
CA LEU A 38 -16.02 6.31 5.38
C LEU A 38 -15.02 6.98 6.34
N LYS A 39 -14.96 6.47 7.55
CA LYS A 39 -13.98 6.83 8.57
C LYS A 39 -13.17 5.58 8.88
N SER A 40 -11.99 5.49 8.30
CA SER A 40 -11.21 4.27 8.26
C SER A 40 -9.93 4.36 9.08
N VAL A 41 -9.41 3.22 9.48
CA VAL A 41 -8.03 3.08 9.97
C VAL A 41 -7.32 2.03 9.15
N THR A 42 -6.07 2.25 8.78
CA THR A 42 -5.23 1.18 8.22
C THR A 42 -4.90 0.21 9.33
N TYR A 43 -5.36 -1.04 9.18
CA TYR A 43 -5.24 -2.07 10.22
C TYR A 43 -4.18 -3.10 9.88
N PHE A 44 -3.28 -3.33 10.81
CA PHE A 44 -2.21 -4.33 10.72
C PHE A 44 -1.70 -4.77 12.12
N GLY A 45 -2.58 -4.72 13.12
CA GLY A 45 -2.21 -5.03 14.50
C GLY A 45 -1.09 -4.12 15.02
N ASP A 46 -0.02 -4.71 15.51
CA ASP A 46 1.20 -4.04 15.97
C ASP A 46 2.43 -4.33 15.08
N ALA A 47 2.22 -4.96 13.91
CA ALA A 47 3.26 -5.31 12.96
C ALA A 47 3.26 -4.38 11.73
N TRP A 48 4.36 -4.34 10.98
CA TRP A 48 4.36 -3.67 9.67
C TRP A 48 3.35 -4.33 8.73
N PRO A 49 2.59 -3.57 7.90
CA PRO A 49 1.51 -4.13 7.09
C PRO A 49 1.87 -5.36 6.24
N ILE A 50 3.10 -5.40 5.71
CA ILE A 50 3.57 -6.54 4.92
C ILE A 50 3.74 -7.77 5.82
N ASN A 51 4.27 -7.60 7.02
CA ASN A 51 4.54 -8.70 7.94
C ASN A 51 3.30 -9.15 8.71
N TYR A 52 2.24 -8.33 8.73
CA TYR A 52 0.99 -8.63 9.40
C TYR A 52 0.42 -10.01 9.04
N TRP A 53 0.51 -10.40 7.78
CA TRP A 53 -0.03 -11.67 7.26
C TRP A 53 0.72 -12.90 7.78
N GLY A 54 1.96 -12.73 8.17
CA GLY A 54 2.81 -13.76 8.78
C GLY A 54 2.93 -13.62 10.30
N THR A 55 2.06 -12.88 11.01
CA THR A 55 2.07 -12.72 12.47
C THR A 55 0.73 -13.14 13.08
N GLU A 56 0.73 -13.51 14.36
CA GLU A 56 -0.51 -13.70 15.12
C GLU A 56 -1.12 -12.36 15.53
N ASP A 57 -2.45 -12.33 15.64
CA ASP A 57 -3.20 -11.15 16.06
C ASP A 57 -4.26 -11.57 17.08
N ASP A 58 -3.82 -11.92 18.28
CA ASP A 58 -4.67 -12.39 19.37
C ASP A 58 -5.65 -11.32 19.88
N ASN A 59 -5.39 -10.05 19.56
CA ASN A 59 -6.16 -8.91 20.04
C ASN A 59 -7.11 -8.32 18.99
N MET A 60 -7.28 -8.94 17.83
CA MET A 60 -8.04 -8.41 16.70
C MET A 60 -9.44 -7.95 17.12
N GLY A 61 -10.21 -8.81 17.79
CA GLY A 61 -11.58 -8.46 18.24
C GLY A 61 -11.61 -7.26 19.20
N ALA A 62 -10.67 -7.21 20.15
CA ALA A 62 -10.58 -6.08 21.09
C ALA A 62 -10.18 -4.78 20.36
N ASN A 63 -9.29 -4.88 19.38
CA ASN A 63 -8.90 -3.74 18.55
C ASN A 63 -10.09 -3.23 17.70
N PHE A 64 -10.86 -4.12 17.09
CA PHE A 64 -12.02 -3.72 16.28
C PHE A 64 -13.15 -3.12 17.13
N ALA A 65 -13.41 -3.67 18.31
CA ALA A 65 -14.33 -3.07 19.26
C ALA A 65 -13.91 -1.63 19.64
N ARG A 66 -12.62 -1.40 19.84
CA ARG A 66 -12.06 -0.08 20.17
C ARG A 66 -12.14 0.88 18.97
N ILE A 67 -11.75 0.45 17.78
CA ILE A 67 -11.87 1.22 16.54
C ILE A 67 -13.32 1.71 16.37
N LYS A 68 -14.28 0.82 16.57
CA LYS A 68 -15.71 1.16 16.52
C LYS A 68 -16.11 2.16 17.61
N ALA A 69 -15.63 1.98 18.85
CA ALA A 69 -15.92 2.87 19.97
C ALA A 69 -15.34 4.28 19.78
N ASP A 70 -14.22 4.41 19.05
CA ASP A 70 -13.63 5.69 18.68
C ASP A 70 -14.33 6.38 17.49
N GLY A 71 -15.44 5.80 17.02
CA GLY A 71 -16.29 6.39 15.98
C GLY A 71 -15.86 6.09 14.55
N PHE A 72 -14.88 5.21 14.32
CA PHE A 72 -14.57 4.69 12.99
C PHE A 72 -15.64 3.67 12.55
N ASN A 73 -15.88 3.57 11.25
CA ASN A 73 -16.84 2.63 10.67
C ASN A 73 -16.23 1.71 9.62
N SER A 74 -14.93 1.82 9.39
CA SER A 74 -14.23 1.08 8.36
C SER A 74 -12.76 0.81 8.73
N ILE A 75 -12.18 -0.21 8.11
CA ILE A 75 -10.75 -0.48 8.10
C ILE A 75 -10.22 -0.56 6.67
N ILE A 76 -8.93 -0.22 6.50
CA ILE A 76 -8.19 -0.45 5.27
C ILE A 76 -7.20 -1.59 5.53
N LEU A 77 -7.23 -2.61 4.69
CA LEU A 77 -6.29 -3.72 4.74
C LEU A 77 -5.30 -3.63 3.59
N VAL A 78 -4.02 -3.62 3.92
CA VAL A 78 -2.95 -3.73 2.92
C VAL A 78 -2.81 -5.20 2.54
N ILE A 79 -2.92 -5.50 1.24
CA ILE A 79 -2.83 -6.85 0.67
C ILE A 79 -1.54 -6.96 -0.15
N PRO A 80 -0.40 -7.28 0.47
CA PRO A 80 0.87 -7.32 -0.25
C PRO A 80 0.88 -8.47 -1.26
N TRP A 81 1.25 -8.18 -2.50
CA TRP A 81 1.25 -9.17 -3.56
C TRP A 81 2.08 -10.41 -3.21
N ARG A 82 3.28 -10.20 -2.65
CA ARG A 82 4.17 -11.27 -2.22
C ARG A 82 3.57 -12.20 -1.16
N GLU A 83 2.82 -11.64 -0.20
CA GLU A 83 2.28 -12.43 0.91
C GLU A 83 1.13 -13.35 0.46
N PHE A 84 0.38 -12.95 -0.56
CA PHE A 84 -0.74 -13.71 -1.10
C PHE A 84 -0.37 -14.59 -2.28
N GLN A 85 0.55 -14.14 -3.14
CA GLN A 85 1.08 -14.87 -4.29
C GLN A 85 2.62 -14.78 -4.29
N PRO A 86 3.33 -15.64 -3.54
CA PRO A 86 4.78 -15.65 -3.48
C PRO A 86 5.41 -15.80 -4.87
N GLY A 87 6.28 -14.87 -5.25
CA GLY A 87 6.66 -14.63 -6.64
C GLY A 87 7.57 -15.66 -7.29
N ASP A 88 8.33 -16.40 -6.54
CA ASP A 88 9.22 -17.46 -7.02
C ASP A 88 8.51 -18.82 -7.21
N MET A 89 7.25 -18.92 -6.79
CA MET A 89 6.46 -20.13 -6.80
C MET A 89 5.37 -20.15 -7.89
N GLY A 90 5.37 -19.19 -8.80
CA GLY A 90 4.46 -19.11 -9.94
C GLY A 90 3.00 -18.89 -9.51
N ASN A 91 2.12 -19.82 -9.87
CA ASN A 91 0.68 -19.74 -9.57
C ASN A 91 0.32 -20.22 -8.15
N MET A 92 1.28 -20.30 -7.24
CA MET A 92 1.00 -20.73 -5.87
C MET A 92 0.50 -19.55 -5.03
N TYR A 93 -0.57 -19.82 -4.28
CA TYR A 93 -1.17 -18.89 -3.36
C TYR A 93 -0.88 -19.29 -1.91
N ASN A 94 -0.75 -18.31 -1.03
CA ASN A 94 -0.55 -18.52 0.39
C ASN A 94 -1.90 -18.65 1.10
N GLU A 95 -2.40 -19.89 1.24
CA GLU A 95 -3.68 -20.14 1.90
C GLU A 95 -3.71 -19.72 3.39
N ALA A 96 -2.56 -19.60 4.06
CA ALA A 96 -2.51 -19.06 5.40
C ALA A 96 -2.86 -17.57 5.44
N ALA A 97 -2.34 -16.78 4.49
CA ALA A 97 -2.71 -15.36 4.35
C ALA A 97 -4.19 -15.19 3.99
N PHE A 98 -4.71 -16.03 3.08
CA PHE A 98 -6.14 -16.01 2.72
C PHE A 98 -7.04 -16.41 3.90
N SER A 99 -6.66 -17.42 4.67
CA SER A 99 -7.40 -17.82 5.87
C SER A 99 -7.41 -16.70 6.92
N LYS A 100 -6.31 -15.98 7.07
CA LYS A 100 -6.26 -14.79 7.94
C LYS A 100 -7.13 -13.66 7.39
N LEU A 101 -7.14 -13.44 6.07
CA LEU A 101 -8.04 -12.46 5.43
C LEU A 101 -9.50 -12.77 5.77
N ASP A 102 -9.93 -14.03 5.64
CA ASP A 102 -11.30 -14.42 6.02
C ASP A 102 -11.59 -14.15 7.50
N GLN A 103 -10.63 -14.40 8.38
CA GLN A 103 -10.79 -14.10 9.82
C GLN A 103 -10.94 -12.60 10.06
N VAL A 104 -10.14 -11.77 9.38
CA VAL A 104 -10.24 -10.31 9.48
C VAL A 104 -11.58 -9.81 8.93
N MET A 105 -11.99 -10.28 7.74
CA MET A 105 -13.27 -9.91 7.13
C MET A 105 -14.45 -10.23 8.05
N LYS A 106 -14.48 -11.45 8.58
CA LYS A 106 -15.52 -11.88 9.51
C LYS A 106 -15.50 -11.11 10.83
N CYS A 107 -14.34 -10.94 11.43
CA CYS A 107 -14.23 -10.18 12.68
C CYS A 107 -14.65 -8.71 12.48
N ALA A 108 -14.32 -8.10 11.33
CA ALA A 108 -14.78 -6.75 11.00
C ALA A 108 -16.31 -6.69 10.87
N ASP A 109 -16.94 -7.67 10.21
CA ASP A 109 -18.38 -7.77 10.08
C ASP A 109 -19.07 -7.92 11.45
N ASP A 110 -18.57 -8.80 12.30
CA ASP A 110 -19.05 -9.01 13.68
C ASP A 110 -19.03 -7.70 14.52
N HIS A 111 -18.16 -6.73 14.17
CA HIS A 111 -18.05 -5.42 14.82
C HIS A 111 -18.70 -4.28 14.03
N GLY A 112 -19.36 -4.58 12.90
CA GLY A 112 -20.00 -3.59 12.04
C GLY A 112 -19.01 -2.61 11.41
N LEU A 113 -17.84 -3.11 10.99
CA LEU A 113 -16.81 -2.38 10.29
C LEU A 113 -16.79 -2.79 8.81
N MET A 114 -16.80 -1.81 7.91
CA MET A 114 -16.59 -2.01 6.49
C MET A 114 -15.11 -2.23 6.21
N VAL A 115 -14.79 -2.87 5.09
CA VAL A 115 -13.40 -3.21 4.72
C VAL A 115 -13.09 -2.73 3.30
N THR A 116 -12.06 -1.90 3.18
CA THR A 116 -11.48 -1.47 1.90
C THR A 116 -10.10 -2.11 1.74
N LEU A 117 -9.77 -2.60 0.55
CA LEU A 117 -8.48 -3.23 0.30
C LEU A 117 -7.51 -2.29 -0.42
N ARG A 118 -6.30 -2.16 0.10
CA ARG A 118 -5.16 -1.56 -0.58
C ARG A 118 -4.32 -2.67 -1.18
N ILE A 119 -4.40 -2.88 -2.50
CA ILE A 119 -3.74 -3.97 -3.20
C ILE A 119 -2.43 -3.54 -3.86
N GLY A 120 -1.53 -4.48 -4.03
CA GLY A 120 -0.17 -4.26 -4.50
C GLY A 120 0.82 -4.41 -3.37
N TYR A 121 1.71 -3.48 -3.18
CA TYR A 121 2.71 -3.46 -2.12
C TYR A 121 3.76 -4.57 -2.25
N CYS A 122 4.72 -4.35 -3.12
CA CYS A 122 5.76 -5.33 -3.40
C CYS A 122 7.20 -4.86 -3.09
N TRP A 123 7.35 -3.86 -2.22
CA TRP A 123 8.65 -3.29 -1.84
C TRP A 123 9.64 -4.30 -1.29
N ASP A 124 9.14 -5.22 -0.46
CA ASP A 124 9.95 -6.23 0.19
C ASP A 124 9.98 -7.54 -0.62
N TYR A 125 9.63 -7.46 -1.90
CA TYR A 125 9.66 -8.63 -2.76
C TYR A 125 11.08 -9.17 -2.89
N SER A 126 11.26 -10.41 -2.48
CA SER A 126 12.51 -11.15 -2.54
C SER A 126 12.47 -12.22 -3.64
N GLY A 127 12.32 -11.79 -4.90
CA GLY A 127 12.54 -12.68 -6.03
C GLY A 127 13.96 -12.51 -6.59
N ASP A 128 14.37 -13.36 -7.52
CA ASP A 128 15.67 -13.26 -8.18
C ASP A 128 15.80 -12.03 -9.09
N ALA A 129 14.67 -11.44 -9.53
CA ALA A 129 14.66 -10.23 -10.33
C ALA A 129 14.84 -8.98 -9.48
N SER A 130 15.66 -8.04 -9.95
CA SER A 130 15.72 -6.71 -9.34
C SER A 130 14.35 -6.02 -9.44
N LEU A 131 14.05 -5.12 -8.51
CA LEU A 131 12.79 -4.38 -8.51
C LEU A 131 12.48 -3.70 -9.86
N PRO A 132 13.43 -2.96 -10.51
CA PRO A 132 13.20 -2.41 -11.84
C PRO A 132 12.90 -3.43 -12.93
N GLU A 133 13.52 -4.61 -12.90
CA GLU A 133 13.26 -5.66 -13.89
C GLU A 133 11.88 -6.27 -13.73
N ARG A 134 11.42 -6.44 -12.51
CA ARG A 134 10.08 -6.93 -12.20
C ARG A 134 9.01 -5.94 -12.65
N TYR A 135 9.13 -4.68 -12.30
CA TYR A 135 8.18 -3.66 -12.74
C TYR A 135 8.15 -3.50 -14.26
N ALA A 136 9.31 -3.56 -14.92
CA ALA A 136 9.36 -3.58 -16.38
C ALA A 136 8.58 -4.76 -16.97
N GLY A 137 8.53 -5.89 -16.29
CA GLY A 137 7.69 -7.03 -16.65
C GLY A 137 6.19 -6.71 -16.54
N VAL A 138 5.76 -6.12 -15.42
CA VAL A 138 4.35 -5.71 -15.23
C VAL A 138 3.95 -4.62 -16.22
N VAL A 139 4.83 -3.67 -16.51
CA VAL A 139 4.60 -2.59 -17.48
C VAL A 139 4.42 -3.14 -18.91
N GLN A 140 5.11 -4.21 -19.26
CA GLN A 140 5.04 -4.82 -20.60
C GLN A 140 3.67 -5.43 -20.87
N ASP A 141 3.03 -4.99 -21.94
CA ASP A 141 1.74 -5.51 -22.38
C ASP A 141 1.77 -7.01 -22.67
N GLY A 142 0.77 -7.74 -22.14
CA GLY A 142 0.60 -9.17 -22.37
C GLY A 142 1.69 -10.07 -21.80
N SER A 143 2.56 -9.52 -20.94
CA SER A 143 3.62 -10.30 -20.29
C SER A 143 3.07 -11.33 -19.30
N SER A 144 3.90 -12.32 -18.95
CA SER A 144 3.59 -13.26 -17.86
C SER A 144 3.42 -12.54 -16.51
N ASP A 145 4.21 -11.50 -16.25
CA ASP A 145 4.17 -10.75 -15.00
C ASP A 145 2.87 -9.91 -14.89
N ARG A 146 2.43 -9.31 -16.01
CA ARG A 146 1.12 -8.64 -16.11
C ARG A 146 -0.02 -9.62 -15.84
N LYS A 147 0.05 -10.81 -16.41
CA LYS A 147 -0.95 -11.84 -16.17
C LYS A 147 -0.98 -12.29 -14.71
N LEU A 148 0.18 -12.50 -14.08
CA LEU A 148 0.25 -12.81 -12.65
C LEU A 148 -0.37 -11.72 -11.78
N TRP A 149 -0.18 -10.45 -12.15
CA TRP A 149 -0.86 -9.33 -11.49
C TRP A 149 -2.38 -9.43 -11.59
N LEU A 150 -2.91 -9.69 -12.79
CA LEU A 150 -4.37 -9.82 -12.99
C LEU A 150 -4.94 -11.05 -12.28
N ASP A 151 -4.21 -12.17 -12.28
CA ASP A 151 -4.60 -13.38 -11.55
C ASP A 151 -4.63 -13.12 -10.02
N TYR A 152 -3.67 -12.35 -9.51
CA TYR A 152 -3.67 -11.90 -8.11
C TYR A 152 -4.88 -11.01 -7.80
N CYS A 153 -5.14 -9.97 -8.58
CA CYS A 153 -6.31 -9.10 -8.40
C CYS A 153 -7.61 -9.89 -8.39
N LYS A 154 -7.77 -10.80 -9.38
CA LYS A 154 -8.95 -11.67 -9.48
C LYS A 154 -9.12 -12.57 -8.26
N THR A 155 -8.05 -13.22 -7.82
CA THR A 155 -8.11 -14.16 -6.69
C THR A 155 -8.46 -13.45 -5.39
N ILE A 156 -7.94 -12.24 -5.18
CA ILE A 156 -8.32 -11.41 -4.02
C ILE A 156 -9.80 -11.05 -4.10
N TYR A 157 -10.27 -10.54 -5.24
CA TYR A 157 -11.67 -10.16 -5.42
C TYR A 157 -12.61 -11.34 -5.21
N ASP A 158 -12.35 -12.47 -5.85
CA ASP A 158 -13.16 -13.69 -5.71
C ASP A 158 -13.27 -14.16 -4.25
N ARG A 159 -12.23 -13.89 -3.43
CA ARG A 159 -12.22 -14.28 -2.01
C ARG A 159 -13.07 -13.39 -1.13
N VAL A 160 -13.19 -12.10 -1.46
CA VAL A 160 -13.83 -11.13 -0.55
C VAL A 160 -15.17 -10.57 -1.05
N SER A 161 -15.49 -10.73 -2.32
CA SER A 161 -16.66 -10.09 -2.95
C SER A 161 -18.02 -10.53 -2.36
N ASP A 162 -18.09 -11.72 -1.77
CA ASP A 162 -19.31 -12.23 -1.13
C ASP A 162 -19.52 -11.71 0.32
N TYR A 163 -18.53 -11.04 0.91
CA TYR A 163 -18.70 -10.45 2.25
C TYR A 163 -19.51 -9.16 2.18
N GLY A 164 -20.57 -9.07 2.98
CA GLY A 164 -21.47 -7.91 3.02
C GLY A 164 -20.81 -6.60 3.48
N ASN A 165 -19.68 -6.69 4.17
CA ASN A 165 -18.89 -5.55 4.64
C ASN A 165 -17.73 -5.17 3.70
N PHE A 166 -17.59 -5.81 2.55
CA PHE A 166 -16.58 -5.46 1.55
C PHE A 166 -16.96 -4.20 0.78
N GLN A 167 -16.07 -3.20 0.72
CA GLN A 167 -16.29 -1.89 0.09
C GLN A 167 -15.40 -1.61 -1.13
N GLY A 168 -14.85 -2.65 -1.75
CA GLY A 168 -13.95 -2.49 -2.88
C GLY A 168 -12.50 -2.27 -2.46
N GLY A 169 -11.73 -1.64 -3.33
CA GLY A 169 -10.30 -1.44 -3.09
C GLY A 169 -9.65 -0.45 -4.04
N PHE A 170 -8.37 -0.29 -3.87
CA PHE A 170 -7.53 0.55 -4.74
C PHE A 170 -6.13 -0.03 -4.88
N ILE A 171 -5.50 0.25 -6.03
CA ILE A 171 -4.10 -0.09 -6.29
C ILE A 171 -3.23 0.93 -5.57
N THR A 172 -2.23 0.49 -4.82
CA THR A 172 -1.24 1.39 -4.24
C THR A 172 -0.31 1.98 -5.30
N TRP A 173 -0.20 3.30 -5.34
CA TRP A 173 0.70 3.98 -6.26
C TRP A 173 2.16 3.93 -5.78
N GLU A 174 2.39 3.84 -4.49
CA GLU A 174 3.73 3.86 -3.89
C GLU A 174 4.66 2.80 -4.47
N ASP A 175 4.17 1.61 -4.77
CA ASP A 175 4.93 0.55 -5.42
C ASP A 175 5.44 0.96 -6.80
N PHE A 176 4.56 1.57 -7.57
CA PHE A 176 4.87 1.99 -8.93
C PHE A 176 5.74 3.26 -8.93
N TRP A 177 5.61 4.10 -7.89
CA TRP A 177 6.52 5.21 -7.69
C TRP A 177 7.95 4.73 -7.41
N ASP A 178 8.12 3.65 -6.67
CA ASP A 178 9.44 3.04 -6.43
C ASP A 178 10.09 2.56 -7.74
N TYR A 179 9.31 2.10 -8.71
CA TYR A 179 9.84 1.82 -10.03
C TYR A 179 10.47 3.06 -10.66
N THR A 180 9.77 4.19 -10.68
CA THR A 180 10.29 5.45 -11.22
C THR A 180 11.45 5.99 -10.40
N SER A 181 11.40 5.89 -9.06
CA SER A 181 12.44 6.39 -8.17
C SER A 181 13.73 5.57 -8.22
N ASN A 182 13.63 4.27 -8.48
CA ASN A 182 14.78 3.39 -8.59
C ASN A 182 15.50 3.45 -9.95
N MET A 183 14.90 4.11 -10.94
CA MET A 183 15.54 4.31 -12.25
C MET A 183 16.87 5.10 -12.18
N ASP A 184 17.01 5.94 -11.15
CA ASP A 184 18.24 6.72 -10.93
C ASP A 184 19.36 5.92 -10.25
N ARG A 185 19.08 4.72 -9.75
CA ARG A 185 20.01 3.96 -8.93
C ARG A 185 20.75 2.91 -9.77
N ASP A 186 22.05 3.08 -9.87
CA ASP A 186 23.03 2.05 -10.30
C ASP A 186 22.73 1.33 -11.63
N LEU A 187 21.87 1.88 -12.48
CA LEU A 187 21.58 1.30 -13.78
C LEU A 187 22.68 1.66 -14.79
N THR A 188 23.33 0.65 -15.33
CA THR A 188 24.17 0.89 -16.52
C THR A 188 23.31 1.34 -17.70
N ARG A 189 23.90 2.11 -18.62
CA ARG A 189 23.22 2.55 -19.84
C ARG A 189 22.63 1.35 -20.62
N ALA A 190 23.35 0.25 -20.70
CA ALA A 190 22.88 -0.95 -21.39
C ALA A 190 21.64 -1.56 -20.72
N LEU A 191 21.62 -1.61 -19.38
CA LEU A 191 20.46 -2.09 -18.64
C LEU A 191 19.26 -1.15 -18.82
N SER A 192 19.46 0.16 -18.72
CA SER A 192 18.41 1.16 -18.92
C SER A 192 17.78 1.11 -20.32
N ILE A 193 18.57 0.88 -21.38
CA ILE A 193 18.07 0.63 -22.75
C ILE A 193 17.25 -0.66 -22.81
N ARG A 194 17.74 -1.75 -22.20
CA ARG A 194 17.01 -3.04 -22.15
C ARG A 194 15.66 -2.90 -21.44
N LEU A 195 15.63 -2.18 -20.33
CA LEU A 195 14.38 -1.92 -19.60
C LEU A 195 13.42 -1.02 -20.39
N ALA A 196 13.94 -0.01 -21.10
CA ALA A 196 13.13 0.83 -22.00
C ALA A 196 12.47 0.01 -23.12
N SER A 197 13.20 -0.93 -23.69
CA SER A 197 12.64 -1.86 -24.68
C SER A 197 11.64 -2.81 -24.07
N ARG A 198 11.99 -3.45 -22.95
CA ARG A 198 11.14 -4.45 -22.29
C ARG A 198 9.81 -3.86 -21.79
N SER A 199 9.82 -2.66 -21.23
CA SER A 199 8.63 -1.99 -20.73
C SER A 199 7.71 -1.45 -21.82
N GLY A 200 8.16 -1.37 -23.07
CA GLY A 200 7.43 -0.75 -24.18
C GLY A 200 7.60 0.77 -24.28
N TYR A 201 8.49 1.37 -23.48
CA TYR A 201 8.73 2.82 -23.51
C TYR A 201 9.23 3.30 -24.89
N GLN A 202 10.12 2.53 -25.54
CA GLN A 202 10.60 2.85 -26.88
C GLN A 202 9.47 2.82 -27.92
N ASP A 203 8.54 1.86 -27.82
CA ASP A 203 7.38 1.76 -28.71
C ASP A 203 6.39 2.90 -28.45
N TYR A 204 6.18 3.29 -27.18
CA TYR A 204 5.39 4.47 -26.83
C TYR A 204 5.94 5.74 -27.46
N LEU A 205 7.25 5.97 -27.34
CA LEU A 205 7.88 7.15 -27.93
C LEU A 205 7.74 7.15 -29.44
N LYS A 206 7.93 6.00 -30.09
CA LYS A 206 7.76 5.85 -31.54
C LYS A 206 6.33 6.13 -32.00
N ALA A 207 5.33 5.84 -31.19
CA ALA A 207 3.93 6.09 -31.49
C ALA A 207 3.52 7.55 -31.31
N HIS A 208 4.18 8.30 -30.41
CA HIS A 208 3.73 9.64 -30.00
C HIS A 208 4.65 10.78 -30.42
N TYR A 209 5.93 10.49 -30.72
CA TYR A 209 6.94 11.51 -31.00
C TYR A 209 7.83 11.11 -32.18
N SER A 210 8.25 12.07 -32.96
CA SER A 210 9.33 11.83 -33.91
C SER A 210 10.68 11.65 -33.20
N LEU A 211 11.60 10.91 -33.83
CA LEU A 211 12.94 10.70 -33.27
C LEU A 211 13.71 12.02 -33.02
N ALA A 212 13.45 13.03 -33.85
CA ALA A 212 14.04 14.36 -33.70
C ALA A 212 13.51 15.10 -32.45
N GLU A 213 12.21 15.01 -32.15
CA GLU A 213 11.60 15.59 -30.93
C GLU A 213 12.18 14.91 -29.68
N VAL A 214 12.23 13.57 -29.65
CA VAL A 214 12.86 12.84 -28.55
C VAL A 214 14.32 13.26 -28.42
N GLY A 215 15.06 13.31 -29.52
CA GLY A 215 16.46 13.72 -29.53
C GLY A 215 16.67 15.13 -28.97
N ALA A 216 15.77 16.07 -29.29
CA ALA A 216 15.82 17.42 -28.75
C ALA A 216 15.66 17.47 -27.23
N VAL A 217 14.75 16.67 -26.65
CA VAL A 217 14.52 16.59 -25.20
C VAL A 217 15.70 15.91 -24.49
N TYR A 218 16.26 14.83 -25.09
CA TYR A 218 17.42 14.12 -24.54
C TYR A 218 18.77 14.85 -24.77
N GLY A 219 18.77 15.94 -25.55
CA GLY A 219 19.99 16.64 -25.93
C GLY A 219 20.93 15.77 -26.78
N LYS A 220 20.39 14.83 -27.57
CA LYS A 220 21.16 13.83 -28.32
C LYS A 220 20.49 13.50 -29.66
N THR A 221 21.31 13.25 -30.68
CA THR A 221 20.82 12.69 -31.94
C THR A 221 20.81 11.17 -31.86
N PHE A 222 19.63 10.58 -31.99
CA PHE A 222 19.43 9.14 -32.09
C PHE A 222 19.33 8.71 -33.55
N GLN A 223 19.80 7.50 -33.86
CA GLN A 223 19.63 6.90 -35.18
C GLN A 223 18.37 6.01 -35.23
N ASP A 224 17.98 5.45 -34.08
CA ASP A 224 16.83 4.59 -33.94
C ASP A 224 16.25 4.66 -32.51
N TYR A 225 14.95 4.39 -32.32
CA TYR A 225 14.32 4.38 -31.01
C TYR A 225 14.91 3.32 -30.06
N SER A 226 15.48 2.23 -30.59
CA SER A 226 16.14 1.20 -29.80
C SER A 226 17.39 1.69 -29.04
N GLU A 227 17.92 2.86 -29.37
CA GLU A 227 19.03 3.49 -28.63
C GLU A 227 18.56 4.26 -27.38
N ILE A 228 17.26 4.50 -27.24
CA ILE A 228 16.71 5.32 -26.17
C ILE A 228 16.66 4.51 -24.88
N TRP A 229 17.08 5.13 -23.81
CA TRP A 229 17.09 4.57 -22.46
C TRP A 229 15.99 5.20 -21.61
N ILE A 230 15.62 4.56 -20.48
CA ILE A 230 14.81 5.18 -19.45
C ILE A 230 15.62 6.31 -18.82
N PRO A 231 15.10 7.56 -18.81
CA PRO A 231 15.85 8.70 -18.31
C PRO A 231 16.02 8.66 -16.79
N GLU A 232 17.06 9.32 -16.31
CA GLU A 232 17.20 9.62 -14.90
C GLU A 232 16.05 10.54 -14.46
N ARG A 233 15.46 10.28 -13.29
CA ARG A 233 14.51 11.17 -12.65
C ARG A 233 15.14 12.56 -12.49
N LYS A 234 14.34 13.61 -12.49
CA LYS A 234 14.80 15.01 -12.41
C LYS A 234 15.50 15.57 -13.66
N ARG A 235 15.69 14.79 -14.71
CA ARG A 235 16.21 15.29 -16.00
C ARG A 235 15.08 15.80 -16.89
N PRO A 236 15.35 16.69 -17.87
CA PRO A 236 14.33 17.17 -18.80
C PRO A 236 13.54 16.05 -19.50
N GLU A 237 14.25 15.01 -19.90
CA GLU A 237 13.70 13.84 -20.58
C GLU A 237 12.79 12.97 -19.69
N ALA A 238 12.86 13.10 -18.38
CA ALA A 238 11.99 12.38 -17.44
C ALA A 238 10.51 12.64 -17.70
N LYS A 239 10.15 13.82 -18.20
CA LYS A 239 8.77 14.14 -18.56
C LYS A 239 8.17 13.14 -19.56
N LEU A 240 8.93 12.73 -20.58
CA LEU A 240 8.45 11.77 -21.58
C LEU A 240 8.21 10.39 -20.96
N PHE A 241 9.03 10.02 -19.98
CA PHE A 241 8.86 8.76 -19.25
C PHE A 241 7.64 8.82 -18.31
N PHE A 242 7.40 9.94 -17.64
CA PHE A 242 6.22 10.09 -16.78
C PHE A 242 4.92 10.08 -17.58
N GLU A 243 4.88 10.68 -18.78
CA GLU A 243 3.72 10.61 -19.69
C GLU A 243 3.42 9.15 -20.10
N PHE A 244 4.45 8.40 -20.47
CA PHE A 244 4.33 6.96 -20.74
C PHE A 244 3.82 6.19 -19.52
N TYR A 245 4.37 6.49 -18.35
CA TYR A 245 4.08 5.79 -17.12
C TYR A 245 2.64 6.05 -16.63
N ASP A 246 2.16 7.27 -16.73
CA ASP A 246 0.75 7.60 -16.44
C ASP A 246 -0.21 6.86 -17.40
N SER A 247 0.15 6.76 -18.67
CA SER A 247 -0.61 5.96 -19.65
C SER A 247 -0.64 4.47 -19.27
N PHE A 248 0.50 3.94 -18.82
CA PHE A 248 0.59 2.56 -18.32
C PHE A 248 -0.28 2.35 -17.08
N LEU A 249 -0.23 3.25 -16.09
CA LEU A 249 -1.02 3.12 -14.87
C LEU A 249 -2.53 3.12 -15.17
N ASN A 250 -3.00 4.03 -16.04
CA ASN A 250 -4.40 4.05 -16.46
C ASN A 250 -4.81 2.74 -17.18
N LYS A 251 -3.93 2.18 -17.99
CA LYS A 251 -4.17 0.90 -18.65
C LYS A 251 -4.19 -0.26 -17.65
N LEU A 252 -3.24 -0.28 -16.71
CA LEU A 252 -3.19 -1.29 -15.65
C LEU A 252 -4.47 -1.25 -14.81
N LEU A 253 -4.93 -0.05 -14.44
CA LEU A 253 -6.19 0.12 -13.72
C LEU A 253 -7.36 -0.46 -14.52
N SER A 254 -7.51 -0.07 -15.79
CA SER A 254 -8.59 -0.55 -16.65
C SER A 254 -8.60 -2.07 -16.80
N GLU A 255 -7.44 -2.69 -17.05
CA GLU A 255 -7.33 -4.16 -17.13
C GLU A 255 -7.62 -4.83 -15.78
N SER A 256 -7.19 -4.21 -14.67
CA SER A 256 -7.47 -4.73 -13.32
C SER A 256 -8.95 -4.65 -12.98
N GLN A 257 -9.67 -3.63 -13.45
CA GLN A 257 -11.12 -3.49 -13.26
C GLN A 257 -11.95 -4.58 -13.98
N GLU A 258 -11.41 -5.18 -15.04
CA GLU A 258 -12.07 -6.33 -15.70
C GLU A 258 -12.18 -7.55 -14.77
N VAL A 259 -11.27 -7.68 -13.80
CA VAL A 259 -11.20 -8.82 -12.86
C VAL A 259 -11.48 -8.43 -11.42
N PHE A 260 -11.47 -7.14 -11.11
CA PHE A 260 -11.81 -6.56 -9.83
C PHE A 260 -12.67 -5.30 -10.07
N PRO A 261 -13.99 -5.46 -10.27
CA PRO A 261 -14.90 -4.36 -10.59
C PRO A 261 -14.86 -3.23 -9.56
N GLY A 262 -14.89 -1.99 -10.03
CA GLY A 262 -14.91 -0.80 -9.18
C GLY A 262 -13.56 -0.47 -8.51
N LEU A 263 -12.50 -1.20 -8.84
CA LEU A 263 -11.16 -0.92 -8.31
C LEU A 263 -10.75 0.52 -8.64
N SER A 264 -10.22 1.23 -7.65
CA SER A 264 -9.64 2.56 -7.78
C SER A 264 -8.11 2.48 -7.82
N MET A 265 -7.46 3.63 -7.85
CA MET A 265 -6.01 3.74 -7.74
C MET A 265 -5.66 4.89 -6.80
N GLU A 266 -4.63 4.69 -6.00
CA GLU A 266 -4.00 5.75 -5.22
C GLU A 266 -3.34 6.74 -6.18
N VAL A 267 -3.55 8.02 -5.95
CA VAL A 267 -2.90 9.11 -6.67
C VAL A 267 -2.09 9.97 -5.70
N ARG A 268 -1.10 10.66 -6.21
CA ARG A 268 -0.24 11.52 -5.39
C ARG A 268 -0.59 12.99 -5.61
N SER A 269 -0.62 13.73 -4.51
CA SER A 269 -0.83 15.18 -4.54
C SER A 269 0.43 15.97 -4.89
N ASP A 270 1.60 15.39 -4.67
CA ASP A 270 2.89 15.97 -5.00
C ASP A 270 3.28 15.70 -6.47
N GLY A 271 4.13 16.56 -7.01
CA GLY A 271 4.68 16.39 -8.36
C GLY A 271 6.16 16.00 -8.32
N ASP A 272 6.60 15.28 -9.35
CA ASP A 272 8.00 14.96 -9.52
C ASP A 272 8.78 16.12 -10.15
N PRO A 273 9.92 16.53 -9.57
CA PRO A 273 10.70 17.65 -10.10
C PRO A 273 11.39 17.28 -11.41
N ILE A 274 11.29 18.15 -12.40
CA ILE A 274 11.98 18.08 -13.68
C ILE A 274 12.93 19.27 -13.80
N TYR A 275 14.22 19.02 -13.79
CA TYR A 275 15.24 20.05 -13.92
C TYR A 275 15.52 20.36 -15.38
N GLN A 276 15.61 21.64 -15.70
CA GLN A 276 15.95 22.14 -17.03
C GLN A 276 17.47 22.36 -17.15
N LEU A 277 17.96 22.45 -18.37
CA LEU A 277 19.40 22.64 -18.63
C LEU A 277 19.93 24.00 -18.11
N ASP A 278 19.05 24.99 -17.93
CA ASP A 278 19.39 26.30 -17.37
C ASP A 278 19.38 26.34 -15.82
N GLY A 279 19.13 25.19 -15.17
CA GLY A 279 19.08 25.06 -13.72
C GLY A 279 17.73 25.40 -13.10
N SER A 280 16.75 25.84 -13.88
CA SER A 280 15.36 25.94 -13.43
C SER A 280 14.73 24.55 -13.30
N TYR A 281 13.57 24.46 -12.61
CA TYR A 281 12.82 23.22 -12.55
C TYR A 281 11.31 23.47 -12.53
N THR A 282 10.58 22.47 -12.99
CA THR A 282 9.11 22.39 -12.93
C THR A 282 8.71 21.09 -12.24
N TYR A 283 7.44 21.00 -11.85
CA TYR A 283 6.90 19.76 -11.31
C TYR A 283 5.97 19.09 -12.31
N TYR A 284 6.14 17.79 -12.51
CA TYR A 284 5.19 16.95 -13.23
C TYR A 284 4.17 16.37 -12.25
N SER A 285 2.90 16.66 -12.45
CA SER A 285 1.86 16.43 -11.43
C SER A 285 1.13 15.08 -11.55
N HIS A 286 1.47 14.21 -12.50
CA HIS A 286 0.77 12.95 -12.78
C HIS A 286 -0.77 13.07 -12.87
N SER A 287 -1.27 14.26 -13.19
CA SER A 287 -2.71 14.57 -13.17
C SER A 287 -3.55 13.75 -14.14
N ALA A 288 -2.94 13.08 -15.11
CA ALA A 288 -3.61 12.17 -16.02
C ALA A 288 -4.18 10.92 -15.31
N THR A 289 -3.66 10.58 -14.11
CA THR A 289 -4.16 9.45 -13.32
C THR A 289 -5.27 9.84 -12.34
N TYR A 290 -5.48 11.13 -12.06
CA TYR A 290 -6.40 11.60 -11.02
C TYR A 290 -7.86 11.18 -11.23
N PRO A 291 -8.42 11.13 -12.45
CA PRO A 291 -9.82 10.76 -12.62
C PRO A 291 -10.16 9.33 -12.26
N CYS A 292 -9.21 8.38 -12.28
CA CYS A 292 -9.43 6.94 -12.08
C CYS A 292 -10.71 6.49 -12.77
N ALA A 293 -10.67 6.31 -14.10
CA ALA A 293 -11.84 5.97 -14.89
C ALA A 293 -12.55 4.71 -14.33
N ASP A 294 -13.87 4.68 -14.42
CA ASP A 294 -14.72 3.57 -13.96
C ASP A 294 -14.60 3.21 -12.46
N ALA A 295 -14.08 4.13 -11.65
CA ALA A 295 -14.06 4.05 -10.20
C ALA A 295 -14.91 5.17 -9.58
N GLU A 296 -15.54 4.93 -8.44
CA GLU A 296 -16.37 5.92 -7.74
C GLU A 296 -15.53 7.07 -7.15
N TYR A 297 -14.31 6.78 -6.75
CA TYR A 297 -13.36 7.72 -6.17
C TYR A 297 -11.95 7.48 -6.70
N SER A 298 -11.07 8.44 -6.49
CA SER A 298 -9.62 8.23 -6.54
C SER A 298 -9.11 8.16 -5.10
N ALA A 299 -8.32 7.14 -4.78
CA ALA A 299 -7.66 7.07 -3.48
C ALA A 299 -6.52 8.10 -3.42
N LEU A 300 -6.26 8.66 -2.26
CA LEU A 300 -5.25 9.71 -2.09
C LEU A 300 -4.44 9.51 -0.81
N MET A 301 -3.13 9.41 -0.96
CA MET A 301 -2.21 9.61 0.15
C MET A 301 -2.00 11.10 0.36
N TYR A 302 -2.44 11.61 1.51
CA TYR A 302 -2.24 12.99 1.92
C TYR A 302 -1.29 13.07 3.11
N SER A 303 -0.27 13.91 3.00
CA SER A 303 0.61 14.25 4.12
C SER A 303 0.70 15.76 4.27
N VAL A 304 0.68 16.25 5.50
CA VAL A 304 0.91 17.66 5.83
C VAL A 304 2.26 18.13 5.31
N SER A 305 3.25 17.26 5.30
CA SER A 305 4.61 17.58 4.86
C SER A 305 4.83 17.49 3.35
N LEU A 306 4.00 16.75 2.61
CA LEU A 306 4.16 16.60 1.17
C LEU A 306 3.76 17.88 0.42
N GLY A 307 4.58 18.25 -0.55
CA GLY A 307 4.35 19.44 -1.36
C GLY A 307 4.61 20.77 -0.65
N GLN A 308 5.10 20.77 0.58
CA GLN A 308 5.52 21.99 1.28
C GLN A 308 6.94 22.38 0.87
N GLN A 309 7.15 23.68 0.67
CA GLN A 309 8.47 24.19 0.23
C GLN A 309 9.45 24.43 1.37
N ASN A 310 8.96 24.53 2.59
CA ASN A 310 9.74 24.90 3.76
C ASN A 310 10.19 23.66 4.54
N VAL A 311 11.21 23.00 4.03
CA VAL A 311 11.83 21.84 4.67
C VAL A 311 12.32 22.19 6.07
N GLY A 312 11.88 21.41 7.07
CA GLY A 312 12.28 21.57 8.48
C GLY A 312 11.51 22.62 9.25
N ASP A 313 10.57 23.34 8.62
CA ASP A 313 9.74 24.32 9.35
C ASP A 313 8.65 23.64 10.17
N HIS A 314 8.34 24.24 11.31
CA HIS A 314 7.15 23.93 12.09
C HIS A 314 6.07 24.97 11.78
N ILE A 315 4.90 24.54 11.36
CA ILE A 315 3.79 25.40 10.97
C ILE A 315 2.62 25.29 11.96
N SER A 316 1.82 26.34 12.05
CA SER A 316 0.60 26.32 12.87
C SER A 316 -0.49 25.42 12.26
N ALA A 317 -1.42 24.95 13.09
CA ALA A 317 -2.61 24.24 12.63
C ALA A 317 -3.40 25.05 11.60
N GLU A 318 -3.52 26.37 11.79
CA GLU A 318 -4.18 27.30 10.86
C GLU A 318 -3.53 27.26 9.47
N THR A 319 -2.20 27.35 9.42
CA THR A 319 -1.44 27.31 8.17
C THR A 319 -1.59 25.96 7.49
N ALA A 320 -1.51 24.84 8.25
CA ALA A 320 -1.68 23.50 7.73
C ALA A 320 -3.08 23.28 7.14
N LEU A 321 -4.13 23.76 7.82
CA LEU A 321 -5.52 23.70 7.32
C LEU A 321 -5.72 24.51 6.04
N ALA A 322 -5.14 25.69 5.95
CA ALA A 322 -5.21 26.51 4.74
C ALA A 322 -4.54 25.83 3.54
N PHE A 323 -3.39 25.20 3.75
CA PHE A 323 -2.71 24.40 2.71
C PHE A 323 -3.52 23.17 2.32
N MET A 324 -4.07 22.44 3.28
CA MET A 324 -4.94 21.28 3.03
C MET A 324 -6.15 21.67 2.19
N GLN A 325 -6.88 22.71 2.60
CA GLN A 325 -8.06 23.19 1.85
C GLN A 325 -7.73 23.56 0.41
N LYS A 326 -6.65 24.34 0.21
CA LYS A 326 -6.20 24.76 -1.12
C LYS A 326 -5.80 23.56 -1.99
N GLY A 327 -5.01 22.65 -1.45
CA GLY A 327 -4.54 21.45 -2.14
C GLY A 327 -5.70 20.56 -2.55
N MET A 328 -6.57 20.23 -1.60
CA MET A 328 -7.72 19.35 -1.84
C MET A 328 -8.71 19.93 -2.85
N ASN A 329 -9.00 21.23 -2.78
CA ASN A 329 -9.85 21.89 -3.78
C ASN A 329 -9.26 21.78 -5.19
N SER A 330 -7.95 22.00 -5.34
CA SER A 330 -7.26 21.85 -6.63
C SER A 330 -7.32 20.43 -7.17
N LEU A 331 -7.21 19.41 -6.29
CA LEU A 331 -7.30 18.02 -6.69
C LEU A 331 -8.72 17.68 -7.17
N VAL A 332 -9.76 18.06 -6.42
CA VAL A 332 -11.16 17.86 -6.81
C VAL A 332 -11.48 18.54 -8.14
N GLU A 333 -10.99 19.78 -8.35
CA GLU A 333 -11.16 20.49 -9.62
C GLU A 333 -10.53 19.71 -10.80
N LYS A 334 -9.33 19.15 -10.61
CA LYS A 334 -8.62 18.41 -11.66
C LYS A 334 -9.22 17.04 -11.96
N SER A 335 -9.71 16.32 -10.95
CA SER A 335 -10.28 14.97 -11.13
C SER A 335 -11.76 14.98 -11.49
N GLY A 336 -12.49 16.04 -11.12
CA GLY A 336 -13.94 16.11 -11.25
C GLY A 336 -14.72 15.24 -10.26
N LYS A 337 -14.06 14.68 -9.23
CA LYS A 337 -14.68 13.84 -8.21
C LYS A 337 -14.04 14.04 -6.83
N LYS A 338 -14.75 13.62 -5.77
CA LYS A 338 -14.20 13.56 -4.42
C LYS A 338 -13.19 12.43 -4.29
N TYR A 339 -12.26 12.57 -3.35
CA TYR A 339 -11.24 11.58 -3.06
C TYR A 339 -11.63 10.71 -1.86
N PHE A 340 -11.18 9.45 -1.84
CA PHE A 340 -11.00 8.71 -0.62
C PHE A 340 -9.58 8.98 -0.13
N MET A 341 -9.42 9.79 0.91
CA MET A 341 -8.13 10.09 1.51
C MET A 341 -7.68 8.89 2.35
N GLU A 342 -7.22 7.85 1.69
CA GLU A 342 -6.93 6.55 2.29
C GLU A 342 -5.82 6.60 3.34
N GLN A 343 -4.96 7.62 3.26
CA GLN A 343 -3.84 7.82 4.18
C GLN A 343 -3.75 9.29 4.58
N PHE A 344 -4.38 9.60 5.71
CA PHE A 344 -4.32 10.92 6.33
C PHE A 344 -3.09 11.00 7.26
N LEU A 345 -1.97 11.48 6.73
CA LEU A 345 -0.74 11.70 7.49
C LEU A 345 -0.75 13.10 8.11
N TYR A 346 -1.36 13.21 9.28
CA TYR A 346 -1.44 14.43 10.08
C TYR A 346 -0.10 14.76 10.76
N MET A 347 0.76 13.79 10.90
CA MET A 347 2.16 13.92 11.34
C MET A 347 2.98 12.86 10.60
N ASP A 348 4.26 13.15 10.42
CA ASP A 348 5.20 12.18 9.88
C ASP A 348 6.16 11.74 10.98
N SER A 349 5.97 10.52 11.48
CA SER A 349 6.81 9.92 12.52
C SER A 349 8.01 9.14 11.94
N THR A 350 8.13 9.09 10.61
CA THR A 350 9.20 8.37 9.93
C THR A 350 10.49 9.20 9.98
N GLU A 351 11.54 8.66 10.58
CA GLU A 351 12.82 9.35 10.74
C GLU A 351 13.40 9.86 9.41
N ALA A 352 13.20 9.09 8.33
CA ALA A 352 13.65 9.47 6.99
C ALA A 352 13.01 10.78 6.48
N PHE A 353 11.89 11.19 7.04
CA PHE A 353 11.13 12.38 6.66
C PHE A 353 11.12 13.45 7.76
N SER A 354 11.92 13.30 8.82
CA SER A 354 12.00 14.25 9.92
C SER A 354 12.42 15.67 9.51
N TYR A 355 13.00 15.83 8.34
CA TYR A 355 13.34 17.13 7.75
C TYR A 355 12.16 17.80 7.03
N ASN A 356 11.05 17.11 6.82
CA ASN A 356 9.86 17.68 6.21
C ASN A 356 9.18 18.69 7.14
N THR A 357 8.34 19.55 6.55
CA THR A 357 7.49 20.47 7.32
C THR A 357 6.59 19.70 8.27
N GLN A 358 6.53 20.11 9.54
CA GLN A 358 5.71 19.51 10.59
C GLN A 358 4.73 20.54 11.14
N ILE A 359 3.61 20.09 11.68
CA ILE A 359 2.76 20.94 12.52
C ILE A 359 3.44 21.08 13.89
N GLU A 360 3.37 22.27 14.50
CA GLU A 360 3.79 22.46 15.89
C GLU A 360 3.12 21.42 16.78
N GLU A 361 3.91 20.68 17.56
CA GLU A 361 3.45 19.52 18.33
C GLU A 361 2.21 19.79 19.19
N SER A 362 2.18 20.95 19.84
CA SER A 362 1.04 21.39 20.67
C SER A 362 -0.24 21.69 19.86
N GLN A 363 -0.16 21.81 18.54
CA GLN A 363 -1.27 22.17 17.65
C GLN A 363 -1.76 21.02 16.78
N VAL A 364 -1.15 19.84 16.84
CA VAL A 364 -1.56 18.67 16.06
C VAL A 364 -3.01 18.27 16.35
N ALA A 365 -3.39 18.24 17.64
CA ALA A 365 -4.76 17.93 18.04
C ALA A 365 -5.78 18.97 17.51
N ASP A 366 -5.43 20.25 17.49
CA ASP A 366 -6.28 21.32 16.93
C ASP A 366 -6.44 21.15 15.41
N PHE A 367 -5.36 20.84 14.68
CA PHE A 367 -5.41 20.53 13.25
C PHE A 367 -6.36 19.36 12.96
N VAL A 368 -6.22 18.24 13.69
CA VAL A 368 -7.06 17.06 13.51
C VAL A 368 -8.54 17.41 13.67
N LYS A 369 -8.92 18.06 14.77
CA LYS A 369 -10.32 18.43 15.06
C LYS A 369 -10.90 19.35 13.99
N ARG A 370 -10.12 20.34 13.54
CA ARG A 370 -10.55 21.35 12.58
C ARG A 370 -10.50 20.90 11.12
N SER A 371 -9.98 19.71 10.82
CA SER A 371 -9.95 19.19 9.45
C SER A 371 -11.31 18.70 8.93
N ALA A 372 -12.31 18.48 9.81
CA ALA A 372 -13.62 17.95 9.45
C ALA A 372 -14.31 18.67 8.27
N PRO A 373 -14.39 20.03 8.21
CA PRO A 373 -15.02 20.70 7.06
C PRO A 373 -14.30 20.41 5.74
N VAL A 374 -12.96 20.47 5.74
CA VAL A 374 -12.16 20.20 4.52
C VAL A 374 -12.39 18.77 4.04
N LEU A 375 -12.36 17.80 4.96
CA LEU A 375 -12.61 16.40 4.65
C LEU A 375 -14.01 16.20 4.06
N LYS A 376 -15.07 16.75 4.69
CA LYS A 376 -16.45 16.65 4.16
C LYS A 376 -16.61 17.20 2.76
N ASP A 377 -16.01 18.36 2.50
CA ASP A 377 -16.18 19.07 1.24
C ASP A 377 -15.46 18.36 0.08
N THR A 378 -14.32 17.74 0.35
CA THR A 378 -13.40 17.30 -0.70
C THR A 378 -13.20 15.78 -0.78
N THR A 379 -13.70 15.02 0.21
CA THR A 379 -13.51 13.56 0.26
C THR A 379 -14.83 12.82 0.45
N CYS A 380 -14.90 11.56 0.03
CA CYS A 380 -15.96 10.62 0.35
C CYS A 380 -15.64 9.76 1.58
N GLY A 381 -14.45 9.92 2.14
CA GLY A 381 -13.98 9.23 3.32
C GLY A 381 -12.52 9.56 3.61
N TYR A 382 -12.08 9.23 4.81
CA TYR A 382 -10.67 9.30 5.18
C TYR A 382 -10.19 8.02 5.86
N GLY A 383 -8.91 7.73 5.75
CA GLY A 383 -8.21 6.64 6.40
C GLY A 383 -7.05 7.16 7.23
N LEU A 384 -6.95 6.65 8.44
CA LEU A 384 -5.93 7.08 9.37
C LEU A 384 -4.67 6.21 9.23
N TRP A 385 -3.55 6.82 8.94
CA TRP A 385 -2.22 6.27 9.14
C TRP A 385 -1.54 7.06 10.26
N VAL A 386 -1.34 6.51 11.46
CA VAL A 386 -1.56 5.14 11.90
C VAL A 386 -2.37 5.16 13.21
N TYR A 387 -3.30 4.25 13.39
CA TYR A 387 -4.17 4.19 14.57
C TYR A 387 -3.44 3.69 15.82
N ARG A 388 -2.50 2.77 15.65
CA ARG A 388 -1.74 2.15 16.74
C ARG A 388 -0.26 2.20 16.44
N ASN A 389 0.57 2.40 17.47
CA ASN A 389 2.00 2.21 17.33
C ASN A 389 2.31 0.80 16.85
N TYR A 390 3.34 0.64 16.03
CA TYR A 390 3.71 -0.63 15.44
C TYR A 390 5.22 -0.79 15.39
N VAL A 391 5.67 -2.03 15.25
CA VAL A 391 7.08 -2.38 15.06
C VAL A 391 7.34 -2.74 13.60
N ASN A 392 8.44 -2.25 13.07
CA ASN A 392 8.88 -2.55 11.72
C ASN A 392 9.69 -3.86 11.75
N ASP A 393 8.96 -5.00 11.87
CA ASP A 393 9.57 -6.33 11.86
C ASP A 393 10.25 -6.61 10.53
N CYS A 394 11.47 -7.10 10.56
CA CYS A 394 12.28 -7.39 9.37
C CYS A 394 12.42 -8.91 9.08
N VAL A 395 11.83 -9.77 9.92
CA VAL A 395 11.85 -11.22 9.70
C VAL A 395 10.72 -11.61 8.75
N TYR A 396 11.06 -12.25 7.66
CA TYR A 396 10.07 -12.83 6.76
C TYR A 396 9.70 -14.26 7.18
N ASN A 397 8.41 -14.58 7.11
CA ASN A 397 7.89 -15.90 7.46
C ASN A 397 8.34 -16.38 8.87
N GLY A 398 8.29 -15.48 9.85
CA GLY A 398 8.67 -15.77 11.23
C GLY A 398 7.72 -16.73 11.96
N GLN A 399 6.47 -16.88 11.48
CA GLN A 399 5.49 -17.87 11.91
C GLN A 399 5.60 -19.21 11.18
N PHE A 400 6.51 -19.35 10.24
CA PHE A 400 6.66 -20.56 9.44
C PHE A 400 5.40 -21.03 8.70
N ALA A 401 4.43 -20.15 8.46
CA ALA A 401 3.20 -20.48 7.72
C ALA A 401 3.51 -21.03 6.32
N LEU A 402 4.60 -20.56 5.70
CA LEU A 402 5.15 -21.04 4.43
C LEU A 402 6.25 -22.10 4.64
N GLY A 403 6.29 -22.76 5.79
CA GLY A 403 7.34 -23.71 6.14
C GLY A 403 8.70 -23.01 6.26
N LEU A 404 9.71 -23.46 5.52
CA LEU A 404 11.05 -22.88 5.56
C LEU A 404 11.33 -21.89 4.41
N THR A 405 10.31 -21.45 3.71
CA THR A 405 10.48 -20.44 2.64
C THR A 405 11.09 -19.16 3.21
N GLY A 406 12.18 -18.68 2.59
CA GLY A 406 12.94 -17.51 3.06
C GLY A 406 13.94 -17.81 4.18
N TRP A 407 14.06 -19.05 4.63
CA TRP A 407 15.02 -19.47 5.63
C TRP A 407 16.06 -20.44 5.05
N ASP A 408 17.32 -20.18 5.34
CA ASP A 408 18.43 -21.11 5.10
C ASP A 408 18.63 -21.99 6.32
N THR A 409 18.95 -23.26 6.09
CA THR A 409 19.14 -24.23 7.17
C THR A 409 20.45 -24.99 7.05
N THR A 410 21.12 -25.23 8.18
CA THR A 410 22.25 -26.15 8.28
C THR A 410 21.99 -27.13 9.42
N GLY A 411 22.30 -28.40 9.22
CA GLY A 411 22.01 -29.45 10.19
C GLY A 411 20.57 -29.96 10.10
N LYS A 412 19.98 -30.35 11.22
CA LYS A 412 18.63 -30.91 11.24
C LYS A 412 17.62 -29.87 11.73
N VAL A 413 16.81 -29.35 10.80
CA VAL A 413 15.68 -28.47 11.04
C VAL A 413 14.43 -29.14 10.48
N GLU A 414 13.44 -29.35 11.32
CA GLU A 414 12.21 -30.08 10.99
C GLU A 414 11.01 -29.16 11.11
N LYS A 415 10.13 -29.17 10.09
CA LYS A 415 8.82 -28.53 10.17
C LYS A 415 7.97 -29.27 11.20
N THR A 416 7.28 -28.53 12.05
CA THR A 416 6.42 -29.07 13.10
C THR A 416 5.19 -28.18 13.28
N GLU A 417 4.36 -28.49 14.24
CA GLU A 417 3.18 -27.70 14.62
C GLU A 417 3.16 -27.51 16.14
N HIS A 418 2.61 -26.38 16.56
CA HIS A 418 2.39 -26.05 17.95
C HIS A 418 1.05 -25.28 18.03
N ASP A 419 0.12 -25.79 18.83
CA ASP A 419 -1.22 -25.24 19.06
C ASP A 419 -1.99 -24.86 17.77
N GLY A 420 -1.77 -25.65 16.70
CA GLY A 420 -2.37 -25.40 15.38
C GLY A 420 -1.59 -24.45 14.48
N SER A 421 -0.56 -23.79 14.99
CA SER A 421 0.37 -22.96 14.21
C SER A 421 1.50 -23.81 13.63
N LYS A 422 2.04 -23.37 12.47
CA LYS A 422 3.24 -23.95 11.89
C LYS A 422 4.46 -23.46 12.67
N ALA A 423 5.40 -24.36 12.91
CA ALA A 423 6.61 -24.09 13.66
C ALA A 423 7.80 -24.87 13.10
N VAL A 424 9.00 -24.62 13.62
CA VAL A 424 10.18 -25.41 13.28
C VAL A 424 10.88 -25.94 14.52
N THR A 425 11.38 -27.16 14.44
CA THR A 425 12.23 -27.76 15.49
C THR A 425 13.68 -27.79 15.03
N LEU A 426 14.54 -27.04 15.72
CA LEU A 426 15.98 -27.07 15.54
C LEU A 426 16.57 -28.17 16.43
N ALA A 427 17.35 -29.10 15.85
CA ALA A 427 18.18 -30.00 16.63
C ALA A 427 19.43 -29.27 17.18
N LYS A 428 20.09 -29.88 18.14
CA LYS A 428 21.37 -29.36 18.65
C LYS A 428 22.35 -29.08 17.50
N ASP A 429 23.08 -27.96 17.61
CA ASP A 429 24.11 -27.50 16.65
C ASP A 429 23.59 -27.26 15.22
N SER A 430 22.26 -27.22 15.02
CA SER A 430 21.65 -26.77 13.76
C SER A 430 21.56 -25.24 13.69
N VAL A 431 21.54 -24.73 12.49
CA VAL A 431 21.43 -23.29 12.21
C VAL A 431 20.18 -23.02 11.37
N LEU A 432 19.43 -22.02 11.78
CA LEU A 432 18.38 -21.41 11.01
C LEU A 432 18.82 -19.96 10.73
N SER A 433 18.86 -19.53 9.47
CA SER A 433 19.35 -18.20 9.12
C SER A 433 18.52 -17.54 8.02
N GLN A 434 18.52 -16.22 8.05
CA GLN A 434 17.84 -15.41 7.05
C GLN A 434 18.61 -14.11 6.84
N ASN A 435 18.71 -13.69 5.57
CA ASN A 435 19.12 -12.34 5.26
C ASN A 435 17.92 -11.42 5.49
N VAL A 436 17.89 -10.75 6.63
CA VAL A 436 16.81 -9.84 6.99
C VAL A 436 17.04 -8.51 6.28
N HIS A 437 16.44 -8.36 5.10
CA HIS A 437 16.40 -7.09 4.40
C HIS A 437 15.53 -6.14 5.19
N GLY A 438 16.16 -5.36 6.05
CA GLY A 438 15.38 -4.65 6.99
C GLY A 438 15.51 -3.18 6.93
N ARG A 439 14.44 -2.60 7.30
CA ARG A 439 14.27 -1.23 7.72
C ARG A 439 14.64 -1.11 9.20
N LEU A 440 15.70 -1.82 9.62
CA LEU A 440 16.31 -1.63 10.92
C LEU A 440 16.97 -0.24 10.91
N GLY A 441 16.20 0.79 11.20
CA GLY A 441 16.75 2.12 11.42
C GLY A 441 17.90 2.02 12.44
N LYS A 442 18.96 2.82 12.27
CA LYS A 442 20.08 2.84 13.19
C LYS A 442 19.62 3.27 14.58
N ARG A 443 19.76 2.38 15.55
CA ARG A 443 19.39 2.55 16.97
C ARG A 443 20.47 1.92 17.84
N ASP A 444 20.30 2.00 19.15
CA ASP A 444 21.22 1.39 20.09
C ASP A 444 21.11 -0.14 20.12
N LYS A 445 19.90 -0.65 19.87
CA LYS A 445 19.55 -2.07 20.06
C LYS A 445 18.64 -2.58 18.95
N ILE A 446 18.70 -3.89 18.75
CA ILE A 446 17.74 -4.69 18.00
C ILE A 446 17.01 -5.57 19.00
N TYR A 447 15.68 -5.55 18.95
CA TYR A 447 14.83 -6.40 19.78
C TYR A 447 14.45 -7.66 19.02
N VAL A 448 14.44 -8.80 19.71
CA VAL A 448 14.00 -10.09 19.17
C VAL A 448 12.93 -10.65 20.11
N LYS A 449 11.75 -10.94 19.57
CA LYS A 449 10.66 -11.63 20.26
C LYS A 449 10.40 -12.95 19.53
N PHE A 450 10.13 -14.02 20.27
CA PHE A 450 9.87 -15.33 19.69
C PHE A 450 9.15 -16.22 20.68
N TRP A 451 8.39 -17.18 20.18
CA TRP A 451 7.90 -18.29 20.96
C TRP A 451 8.90 -19.47 20.90
N ALA A 452 9.08 -20.19 22.01
CA ALA A 452 9.95 -21.34 22.05
C ALA A 452 9.49 -22.41 23.04
N ALA A 453 9.73 -23.68 22.69
CA ALA A 453 9.53 -24.81 23.58
C ALA A 453 10.73 -25.77 23.54
N PRO A 454 11.41 -26.04 24.67
CA PRO A 454 12.51 -27.00 24.71
C PRO A 454 11.95 -28.43 24.66
N LYS A 455 12.57 -29.30 23.87
CA LYS A 455 12.12 -30.70 23.79
C LYS A 455 12.42 -31.49 25.05
N ASN A 456 13.55 -31.21 25.71
CA ASN A 456 13.97 -31.85 26.95
C ASN A 456 14.81 -30.89 27.78
N GLY A 457 14.37 -30.58 29.00
CA GLY A 457 15.06 -29.67 29.91
C GLY A 457 15.26 -28.29 29.34
N THR A 458 16.19 -27.51 29.89
CA THR A 458 16.47 -26.14 29.43
C THR A 458 17.31 -26.12 28.16
N ALA A 459 16.91 -25.38 27.15
CA ALA A 459 17.68 -25.12 25.92
C ALA A 459 18.21 -23.69 25.92
N LYS A 460 19.40 -23.48 25.39
CA LYS A 460 19.97 -22.17 25.15
C LYS A 460 19.83 -21.84 23.66
N VAL A 461 18.94 -20.88 23.33
CA VAL A 461 18.76 -20.34 21.98
C VAL A 461 19.62 -19.10 21.82
N THR A 462 20.41 -19.04 20.76
CA THR A 462 21.32 -17.94 20.50
C THR A 462 20.96 -17.26 19.18
N PHE A 463 20.64 -15.98 19.24
CA PHE A 463 20.47 -15.09 18.10
C PHE A 463 21.76 -14.35 17.83
N GLN A 464 22.18 -14.28 16.59
CA GLN A 464 23.38 -13.59 16.15
C GLN A 464 23.09 -12.74 14.93
N ILE A 465 23.56 -11.49 14.94
CA ILE A 465 23.55 -10.56 13.78
C ILE A 465 24.97 -10.00 13.67
N GLY A 466 25.64 -10.24 12.56
CA GLY A 466 27.05 -9.89 12.42
C GLY A 466 27.89 -10.50 13.54
N ASP A 467 28.67 -9.68 14.26
CA ASP A 467 29.49 -10.11 15.39
C ASP A 467 28.74 -10.10 16.73
N ALA A 468 27.59 -9.46 16.80
CA ALA A 468 26.80 -9.37 18.02
C ALA A 468 25.89 -10.58 18.19
N LYS A 469 25.85 -11.12 19.39
CA LYS A 469 25.00 -12.26 19.73
C LYS A 469 24.40 -12.16 21.13
N LYS A 470 23.23 -12.76 21.29
CA LYS A 470 22.54 -12.89 22.56
C LYS A 470 21.96 -14.28 22.71
N SER A 471 22.12 -14.86 23.88
CA SER A 471 21.53 -16.16 24.22
C SER A 471 20.40 -15.99 25.22
N VAL A 472 19.34 -16.76 25.03
CA VAL A 472 18.18 -16.86 25.93
C VAL A 472 18.07 -18.28 26.43
N GLN A 473 17.79 -18.44 27.74
CA GLN A 473 17.51 -19.74 28.34
C GLN A 473 16.01 -20.02 28.21
N VAL A 474 15.66 -21.04 27.45
CA VAL A 474 14.30 -21.51 27.26
C VAL A 474 14.05 -22.66 28.20
N THR A 475 13.31 -22.43 29.28
CA THR A 475 13.07 -23.41 30.36
C THR A 475 11.76 -24.17 30.18
N GLU A 476 10.78 -23.57 29.57
CA GLU A 476 9.43 -24.10 29.29
C GLU A 476 8.88 -23.55 27.98
N ALA A 477 7.71 -24.01 27.57
CA ALA A 477 7.02 -23.46 26.40
C ALA A 477 6.48 -22.05 26.72
N GLY A 478 6.75 -21.05 25.84
CA GLY A 478 6.28 -19.70 26.05
C GLY A 478 6.96 -18.68 25.18
N ASN A 479 6.56 -17.42 25.38
CA ASN A 479 7.13 -16.26 24.70
C ASN A 479 8.39 -15.77 25.41
N TYR A 480 9.39 -15.46 24.62
CA TYR A 480 10.70 -14.99 25.08
C TYR A 480 11.09 -13.73 24.30
N GLU A 481 11.93 -12.92 24.94
CA GLU A 481 12.51 -11.73 24.30
C GLU A 481 13.98 -11.56 24.67
N CYS A 482 14.70 -10.90 23.80
CA CYS A 482 16.05 -10.42 24.10
C CYS A 482 16.36 -9.16 23.25
N SER A 483 17.48 -8.50 23.60
CA SER A 483 18.01 -7.43 22.78
C SER A 483 19.48 -7.67 22.44
N ILE A 484 19.85 -7.28 21.22
CA ILE A 484 21.21 -7.38 20.68
C ILE A 484 21.68 -5.94 20.39
N PRO A 485 22.95 -5.56 20.66
CA PRO A 485 23.49 -4.30 20.20
C PRO A 485 23.30 -4.13 18.69
N TRP A 486 22.93 -2.94 18.25
CA TRP A 486 22.71 -2.65 16.84
C TRP A 486 23.95 -3.00 15.99
N GLN A 487 23.72 -3.57 14.81
CA GLN A 487 24.74 -3.96 13.85
C GLN A 487 24.38 -3.49 12.45
N GLU A 488 25.37 -3.16 11.67
CA GLU A 488 25.18 -2.79 10.25
C GLU A 488 25.09 -4.01 9.31
N ASN A 489 24.90 -5.20 9.88
CA ASN A 489 24.80 -6.46 9.18
C ASN A 489 23.37 -7.00 9.26
N TYR A 490 22.88 -7.60 8.19
CA TYR A 490 21.50 -8.06 8.05
C TYR A 490 21.34 -9.59 8.04
N ASN A 491 22.40 -10.35 8.33
CA ASN A 491 22.30 -11.80 8.44
C ASN A 491 21.93 -12.21 9.87
N LEU A 492 20.68 -12.63 10.03
CA LEU A 492 20.22 -13.28 11.26
C LEU A 492 20.63 -14.74 11.23
N SER A 493 21.22 -15.23 12.32
CA SER A 493 21.51 -16.64 12.55
C SER A 493 20.99 -17.05 13.91
N ILE A 494 20.28 -18.19 13.97
CA ILE A 494 19.69 -18.76 15.17
C ILE A 494 20.26 -20.14 15.38
N THR A 495 20.83 -20.40 16.56
CA THR A 495 21.43 -21.68 16.95
C THR A 495 20.93 -22.12 18.30
N THR A 496 21.06 -23.44 18.59
CA THR A 496 20.67 -23.99 19.89
C THR A 496 21.63 -25.07 20.36
N ASP A 497 21.81 -25.17 21.66
CA ASP A 497 22.62 -26.25 22.31
C ASP A 497 21.84 -27.53 22.54
N ARG A 498 20.50 -27.51 22.38
CA ARG A 498 19.58 -28.65 22.50
C ARG A 498 18.41 -28.49 21.54
N SER A 499 17.66 -29.57 21.34
CA SER A 499 16.47 -29.50 20.49
C SER A 499 15.43 -28.54 21.08
N VAL A 500 14.99 -27.58 20.27
CA VAL A 500 13.99 -26.59 20.63
C VAL A 500 13.05 -26.35 19.44
N THR A 501 11.77 -26.17 19.72
CA THR A 501 10.78 -25.70 18.75
C THR A 501 10.72 -24.19 18.84
N LEU A 502 10.70 -23.52 17.69
CA LEU A 502 10.62 -22.06 17.54
C LEU A 502 9.42 -21.69 16.68
N ASP A 503 8.79 -20.59 17.03
CA ASP A 503 7.69 -19.97 16.29
C ASP A 503 7.64 -18.45 16.55
N ASN A 504 6.85 -17.70 15.79
CA ASN A 504 6.57 -16.26 15.98
C ASN A 504 7.84 -15.42 16.18
N ILE A 505 8.83 -15.60 15.31
CA ILE A 505 10.08 -14.85 15.40
C ILE A 505 9.87 -13.46 14.80
N LYS A 506 10.01 -12.41 15.63
CA LYS A 506 10.00 -10.99 15.23
C LYS A 506 11.34 -10.34 15.57
N MET A 507 11.79 -9.43 14.70
CA MET A 507 13.01 -8.66 14.93
C MET A 507 12.84 -7.21 14.44
N TYR A 508 13.05 -6.25 15.33
CA TYR A 508 12.87 -4.83 15.04
C TYR A 508 13.81 -3.95 15.85
N SER A 509 14.02 -2.70 15.44
CA SER A 509 14.90 -1.76 16.15
C SER A 509 14.17 -0.73 17.00
N HIS A 510 12.93 -0.39 16.68
CA HIS A 510 12.13 0.61 17.39
C HIS A 510 10.65 0.50 17.02
N GLU A 511 9.80 1.18 17.80
CA GLU A 511 8.40 1.39 17.48
C GLU A 511 8.23 2.64 16.61
N GLN A 512 7.23 2.59 15.73
CA GLN A 512 6.69 3.74 15.01
C GLN A 512 5.49 4.30 15.78
N TYR A 513 5.42 5.62 15.93
CA TYR A 513 4.44 6.28 16.80
C TYR A 513 3.33 6.94 16.01
N GLY A 514 2.07 6.66 16.39
CA GLY A 514 0.87 7.33 15.86
C GLY A 514 0.20 8.26 16.88
N ARG A 515 0.60 8.24 18.14
CA ARG A 515 0.09 9.06 19.25
C ARG A 515 -1.41 8.84 19.56
N ILE A 516 -1.99 7.71 19.13
CA ILE A 516 -3.39 7.36 19.43
C ILE A 516 -3.44 6.20 20.42
N TYR A 517 -2.81 5.07 20.10
CA TYR A 517 -2.61 3.95 21.01
C TYR A 517 -1.18 3.43 20.90
N ASP A 518 -0.59 3.03 22.03
CA ASP A 518 0.68 2.32 22.04
C ASP A 518 0.54 0.83 21.68
N THR A 519 1.64 0.10 21.61
CA THR A 519 1.64 -1.35 21.28
C THR A 519 0.97 -2.20 22.36
N ASP A 520 0.87 -1.71 23.60
CA ASP A 520 0.13 -2.36 24.69
C ASP A 520 -1.37 -2.00 24.68
N GLY A 521 -1.78 -1.08 23.80
CA GLY A 521 -3.16 -0.62 23.65
C GLY A 521 -3.56 0.47 24.64
N ASN A 522 -2.60 1.15 25.29
CA ASN A 522 -2.90 2.30 26.12
C ASN A 522 -3.17 3.54 25.27
N GLU A 523 -4.19 4.30 25.66
CA GLU A 523 -4.58 5.53 24.99
C GLU A 523 -3.48 6.61 25.12
N GLN A 524 -3.23 7.32 24.01
CA GLN A 524 -2.30 8.43 23.92
C GLN A 524 -3.04 9.76 23.67
N ASP A 525 -2.32 10.85 23.55
CA ASP A 525 -2.84 12.23 23.60
C ASP A 525 -3.73 12.63 22.42
N LEU A 526 -3.62 12.00 21.25
CA LEU A 526 -4.45 12.31 20.08
C LEU A 526 -5.75 11.52 19.97
N ALA A 527 -5.99 10.49 20.78
CA ALA A 527 -7.19 9.66 20.70
C ALA A 527 -8.47 10.48 20.84
N ALA A 528 -8.52 11.42 21.79
CA ALA A 528 -9.66 12.30 21.98
C ALA A 528 -9.91 13.19 20.76
N ALA A 529 -8.87 13.70 20.11
CA ALA A 529 -9.00 14.55 18.92
C ALA A 529 -9.63 13.80 17.74
N PHE A 530 -9.30 12.52 17.54
CA PHE A 530 -9.89 11.70 16.49
C PHE A 530 -11.34 11.32 16.80
N ARG A 531 -11.69 11.07 18.07
CA ARG A 531 -13.11 10.88 18.45
C ARG A 531 -13.94 12.14 18.16
N GLU A 532 -13.42 13.33 18.45
CA GLU A 532 -14.09 14.58 18.12
C GLU A 532 -14.20 14.79 16.60
N LEU A 533 -13.15 14.49 15.83
CA LEU A 533 -13.19 14.53 14.38
C LEU A 533 -14.28 13.59 13.82
N ASN A 534 -14.30 12.34 14.28
CA ASN A 534 -15.28 11.35 13.83
C ASN A 534 -16.72 11.79 14.16
N ALA A 535 -16.96 12.33 15.36
CA ALA A 535 -18.25 12.87 15.75
C ALA A 535 -18.67 14.08 14.88
N ALA A 536 -17.73 14.95 14.54
CA ALA A 536 -18.02 16.09 13.65
C ALA A 536 -18.35 15.64 12.21
N LEU A 537 -17.73 14.55 11.76
CA LEU A 537 -18.00 13.98 10.44
C LEU A 537 -19.37 13.27 10.39
N ASP A 538 -19.89 12.74 11.51
CA ASP A 538 -21.20 12.11 11.61
C ASP A 538 -22.36 13.12 11.66
N GLN A 539 -22.10 14.35 12.10
CA GLN A 539 -23.13 15.38 12.09
C GLN A 539 -23.56 15.62 10.65
N ALA A 540 -24.76 15.19 10.31
CA ALA A 540 -25.37 15.42 9.01
C ALA A 540 -25.24 16.90 8.63
N GLN A 541 -25.01 17.19 7.36
CA GLN A 541 -25.32 18.50 6.82
C GLN A 541 -26.82 18.74 7.05
N THR A 542 -27.17 19.38 8.14
CA THR A 542 -28.45 20.05 8.25
C THR A 542 -28.39 21.21 7.28
N SER A 543 -28.57 20.90 5.99
CA SER A 543 -28.80 21.88 4.93
C SER A 543 -30.22 22.42 5.05
N GLU A 544 -30.50 23.13 6.12
CA GLU A 544 -31.66 23.98 6.26
C GLU A 544 -31.24 25.24 7.00
N ASP A 545 -30.45 26.06 6.35
CA ASP A 545 -30.36 27.49 6.62
C ASP A 545 -29.74 28.19 5.40
N VAL A 546 -30.33 27.99 4.23
CA VAL A 546 -30.24 28.99 3.17
C VAL A 546 -31.36 29.98 3.46
N PRO A 547 -31.08 31.20 3.93
CA PRO A 547 -32.10 32.24 4.00
C PRO A 547 -32.69 32.40 2.61
N ALA A 548 -33.98 32.22 2.48
CA ALA A 548 -34.73 32.50 1.25
C ALA A 548 -34.30 33.90 0.78
N ALA A 549 -33.73 33.98 -0.42
CA ALA A 549 -33.44 35.23 -1.04
C ALA A 549 -34.74 36.02 -1.11
N ASP A 550 -34.81 37.10 -0.36
CA ASP A 550 -35.92 38.06 -0.35
C ASP A 550 -36.11 38.58 -1.76
N SER A 551 -37.13 38.08 -2.44
CA SER A 551 -37.61 38.60 -3.71
C SER A 551 -38.31 39.93 -3.46
N GLY A 552 -37.56 40.95 -3.01
CA GLY A 552 -38.03 42.30 -2.90
C GLY A 552 -38.15 42.94 -4.30
N LYS A 553 -39.35 43.37 -4.58
CA LYS A 553 -39.87 44.04 -5.78
C LYS A 553 -38.96 45.14 -6.33
#